data_7399c087ed7ba390d702cf06b3a4459a
#
_entry.id   7399c087ed7ba390d702cf06b3a4459a
#
_cell.length_a   1.000
_cell.length_b   1.000
_cell.length_c   1.000
_cell.angle_alpha   90.00
_cell.angle_beta   90.00
_cell.angle_gamma   90.00
#
_symmetry.space_group_name_H-M   'P 1'
#
loop_
_entity.id
_entity.type
_entity.pdbx_description
1 polymer ?
#
loop_
_entity_poly.entity_id
_entity_poly.type
_entity_poly.pdbx_seq_one_letter_code
_entity_poly.pdbx_strand_id
1 'polypeptide(L)'
;LRQPLEDRRVTITRGGGKVTFPANFMLVCAMNPCKCGYYGDPTRQCRCAPGAITKYLERVSGPLLDRIDIEIELPAVTYNEISGKTAKGESSASIRARVNAARRFTDERLIAKSRRNIAQLFVAG
;
A
#
# COMPACT_ATOMS: atom_id res chain seq x y z
N LEU A 1 -1.23 6.60 11.45
CA LEU A 1 -0.46 5.58 10.70
C LEU A 1 0.83 6.12 10.05
N ARG A 2 1.05 7.44 9.93
CA ARG A 2 2.24 8.01 9.27
C ARG A 2 3.54 7.52 9.90
N GLN A 3 3.73 7.73 11.19
CA GLN A 3 4.96 7.38 11.89
C GLN A 3 5.33 5.90 11.76
N PRO A 4 4.44 4.92 11.97
CA PRO A 4 4.76 3.51 11.76
C PRO A 4 5.20 3.18 10.34
N LEU A 5 4.59 3.78 9.34
CA LEU A 5 4.93 3.53 7.93
C LEU A 5 6.29 4.11 7.54
N GLU A 6 6.66 5.28 8.09
CA GLU A 6 7.93 5.94 7.82
C GLU A 6 9.08 5.40 8.67
N ASP A 7 8.86 5.40 9.99
CA ASP A 7 9.91 5.11 10.99
C ASP A 7 10.02 3.63 11.33
N ARG A 8 9.08 2.80 10.89
CA ARG A 8 8.94 1.37 11.23
C ARG A 8 8.89 1.11 12.73
N ARG A 9 8.38 2.08 13.50
CA ARG A 9 8.22 2.03 14.95
C ARG A 9 7.04 2.85 15.42
N VAL A 10 6.49 2.49 16.57
CA VAL A 10 5.45 3.24 17.27
C VAL A 10 5.95 3.59 18.66
N THR A 11 5.87 4.86 19.02
CA THR A 11 6.23 5.32 20.35
C THR A 11 4.97 5.77 21.08
N ILE A 12 4.76 5.21 22.27
CA ILE A 12 3.66 5.53 23.17
C ILE A 12 4.24 6.22 24.41
N THR A 13 3.71 7.41 24.72
CA THR A 13 4.07 8.15 25.93
C THR A 13 2.88 8.17 26.86
N ARG A 14 3.00 7.64 28.07
CA ARG A 14 1.97 7.65 29.12
C ARG A 14 2.61 7.87 30.49
N GLY A 15 2.00 8.75 31.31
CA GLY A 15 2.18 8.84 32.75
C GLY A 15 3.62 8.77 33.30
N GLY A 16 4.61 9.38 32.61
CA GLY A 16 6.01 9.37 33.05
C GLY A 16 6.91 8.37 32.36
N GLY A 17 6.42 7.59 31.38
CA GLY A 17 7.21 6.65 30.59
C GLY A 17 7.02 6.79 29.08
N LYS A 18 8.08 6.50 28.33
CA LYS A 18 8.07 6.41 26.87
C LYS A 18 8.51 5.01 26.46
N VAL A 19 7.64 4.30 25.74
CA VAL A 19 7.92 2.95 25.25
C VAL A 19 7.82 2.95 23.72
N THR A 20 8.83 2.36 23.06
CA THR A 20 8.89 2.25 21.60
C THR A 20 8.79 0.79 21.19
N PHE A 21 7.89 0.49 20.27
CA PHE A 21 7.67 -0.83 19.69
C PHE A 21 8.11 -0.84 18.23
N PRO A 22 8.71 -1.93 17.73
CA PRO A 22 8.95 -2.11 16.32
C PRO A 22 7.58 -2.23 15.59
N ALA A 23 7.47 -1.60 14.41
CA ALA A 23 6.26 -1.58 13.59
C ALA A 23 6.61 -1.70 12.10
N ASN A 24 7.38 -2.72 11.74
CA ASN A 24 7.72 -3.02 10.35
C ASN A 24 6.65 -3.95 9.77
N PHE A 25 5.72 -3.40 9.01
CA PHE A 25 4.61 -4.15 8.41
C PHE A 25 4.32 -3.66 6.99
N MET A 26 3.63 -4.48 6.22
CA MET A 26 3.05 -4.12 4.94
C MET A 26 1.60 -3.67 5.18
N LEU A 27 1.24 -2.46 4.73
CA LEU A 27 -0.12 -1.96 4.78
C LEU A 27 -0.87 -2.38 3.51
N VAL A 28 -1.98 -3.07 3.68
CA VAL A 28 -2.94 -3.38 2.61
C VAL A 28 -4.29 -2.80 3.01
N CYS A 29 -4.84 -1.96 2.14
CA CYS A 29 -6.12 -1.29 2.37
C CYS A 29 -7.10 -1.64 1.26
N ALA A 30 -8.38 -1.70 1.59
CA ALA A 30 -9.47 -1.75 0.63
C ALA A 30 -10.47 -0.63 0.94
N MET A 31 -10.96 0.04 -0.09
CA MET A 31 -11.91 1.13 0.05
C MET A 31 -12.96 1.06 -1.06
N ASN A 32 -14.21 1.32 -0.72
CA ASN A 32 -15.25 1.51 -1.72
C ASN A 32 -15.12 2.90 -2.39
N PRO A 33 -15.58 3.08 -3.63
CA PRO A 33 -15.51 4.36 -4.34
C PRO A 33 -16.43 5.44 -3.74
N CYS A 34 -17.46 5.03 -2.98
CA CYS A 34 -18.38 5.91 -2.25
C CYS A 34 -19.13 5.14 -1.17
N LYS A 35 -19.99 5.83 -0.38
CA LYS A 35 -20.77 5.20 0.69
C LYS A 35 -21.70 4.08 0.22
N CYS A 36 -22.28 4.17 -0.99
CA CYS A 36 -23.13 3.11 -1.55
C CYS A 36 -22.37 2.05 -2.33
N GLY A 37 -21.07 2.28 -2.65
CA GLY A 37 -20.20 1.35 -3.37
C GLY A 37 -20.31 1.39 -4.89
N TYR A 38 -21.21 2.19 -5.48
CA TYR A 38 -21.53 2.14 -6.91
C TYR A 38 -21.08 3.36 -7.72
N TYR A 39 -20.24 4.21 -7.18
CA TYR A 39 -19.68 5.32 -7.95
C TYR A 39 -18.69 4.77 -9.00
N GLY A 40 -18.95 5.05 -10.26
CA GLY A 40 -18.18 4.51 -11.39
C GLY A 40 -18.61 3.09 -11.86
N ASP A 41 -19.59 2.46 -11.21
CA ASP A 41 -20.09 1.14 -11.61
C ASP A 41 -20.90 1.25 -12.92
N PRO A 42 -20.55 0.49 -13.98
CA PRO A 42 -21.24 0.53 -15.25
C PRO A 42 -22.65 -0.13 -15.22
N THR A 43 -22.90 -0.99 -14.23
CA THR A 43 -24.13 -1.81 -14.13
C THR A 43 -25.13 -1.26 -13.13
N ARG A 44 -24.68 -0.45 -12.17
CA ARG A 44 -25.49 0.09 -11.08
C ARG A 44 -25.29 1.58 -10.89
N GLN A 45 -26.39 2.32 -10.81
CA GLN A 45 -26.33 3.76 -10.60
C GLN A 45 -26.00 4.12 -9.15
N CYS A 46 -25.00 4.97 -8.96
CA CYS A 46 -24.68 5.57 -7.67
C CYS A 46 -25.81 6.51 -7.22
N ARG A 47 -26.25 6.39 -5.97
CA ARG A 47 -27.29 7.21 -5.35
C ARG A 47 -26.74 8.27 -4.40
N CYS A 48 -25.46 8.42 -4.31
CA CYS A 48 -24.82 9.43 -3.46
C CYS A 48 -24.88 10.80 -4.12
N ALA A 49 -25.17 11.83 -3.33
CA ALA A 49 -25.02 13.21 -3.80
C ALA A 49 -23.52 13.51 -4.06
N PRO A 50 -23.18 14.33 -5.07
CA PRO A 50 -21.78 14.62 -5.42
C PRO A 50 -20.94 15.09 -4.24
N GLY A 51 -21.44 16.02 -3.42
CA GLY A 51 -20.75 16.49 -2.23
C GLY A 51 -20.55 15.43 -1.12
N ALA A 52 -21.38 14.36 -1.09
CA ALA A 52 -21.20 13.26 -0.16
C ALA A 52 -20.08 12.30 -0.63
N ILE A 53 -19.87 12.19 -1.94
CA ILE A 53 -18.76 11.41 -2.53
C ILE A 53 -17.43 12.10 -2.17
N THR A 54 -17.31 13.40 -2.46
CA THR A 54 -16.12 14.19 -2.14
C THR A 54 -15.77 14.08 -0.65
N LYS A 55 -16.72 14.34 0.25
CA LYS A 55 -16.50 14.20 1.70
C LYS A 55 -16.14 12.80 2.15
N TYR A 56 -16.53 11.76 1.40
CA TYR A 56 -16.15 10.38 1.69
C TYR A 56 -14.70 10.12 1.31
N LEU A 57 -14.28 10.57 0.14
CA LEU A 57 -12.91 10.41 -0.36
C LEU A 57 -11.89 11.23 0.44
N GLU A 58 -12.24 12.44 0.86
CA GLU A 58 -11.40 13.31 1.70
C GLU A 58 -11.06 12.73 3.08
N ARG A 59 -11.74 11.67 3.52
CA ARG A 59 -11.39 10.96 4.77
C ARG A 59 -10.03 10.29 4.73
N VAL A 60 -9.58 9.92 3.55
CA VAL A 60 -8.22 9.43 3.35
C VAL A 60 -7.35 10.63 3.03
N SER A 61 -6.45 10.98 3.95
CA SER A 61 -5.60 12.17 3.78
C SER A 61 -4.58 11.98 2.66
N GLY A 62 -4.35 13.04 1.86
CA GLY A 62 -3.30 13.03 0.82
C GLY A 62 -1.96 12.48 1.31
N PRO A 63 -1.41 12.98 2.44
CA PRO A 63 -0.16 12.44 2.98
C PRO A 63 -0.17 10.96 3.38
N LEU A 64 -1.32 10.31 3.53
CA LEU A 64 -1.39 8.85 3.69
C LEU A 64 -1.35 8.16 2.32
N LEU A 65 -2.05 8.71 1.32
CA LEU A 65 -2.01 8.21 -0.06
C LEU A 65 -0.59 8.27 -0.63
N ASP A 66 0.14 9.36 -0.41
CA ASP A 66 1.54 9.52 -0.83
C ASP A 66 2.49 8.43 -0.30
N ARG A 67 2.07 7.64 0.69
CA ARG A 67 2.82 6.53 1.29
C ARG A 67 2.36 5.15 0.83
N ILE A 68 1.36 5.12 -0.03
CA ILE A 68 0.86 3.90 -0.65
C ILE A 68 1.51 3.79 -2.02
N ASP A 69 2.43 2.85 -2.19
CA ASP A 69 3.23 2.71 -3.42
C ASP A 69 2.43 2.16 -4.60
N ILE A 70 1.33 1.46 -4.33
CA ILE A 70 0.51 0.80 -5.37
C ILE A 70 -0.96 1.06 -5.09
N GLU A 71 -1.62 1.73 -6.00
CA GLU A 71 -3.08 1.92 -6.00
C GLU A 71 -3.67 1.15 -7.18
N ILE A 72 -4.72 0.37 -6.90
CA ILE A 72 -5.38 -0.48 -7.90
C ILE A 72 -6.88 -0.22 -7.84
N GLU A 73 -7.47 0.15 -8.96
CA GLU A 73 -8.91 0.18 -9.13
C GLU A 73 -9.39 -1.20 -9.60
N LEU A 74 -10.29 -1.81 -8.82
CA LEU A 74 -10.86 -3.11 -9.14
C LEU A 74 -12.23 -2.90 -9.80
N PRO A 75 -12.43 -3.35 -11.04
CA PRO A 75 -13.74 -3.32 -11.69
C PRO A 75 -14.73 -4.26 -10.98
N ALA A 76 -16.02 -4.05 -11.23
CA ALA A 76 -17.05 -4.95 -10.75
C ALA A 76 -16.83 -6.36 -11.33
N VAL A 77 -16.79 -7.37 -10.45
CA VAL A 77 -16.57 -8.76 -10.82
C VAL A 77 -17.91 -9.43 -11.11
N THR A 78 -18.01 -10.12 -12.23
CA THR A 78 -19.22 -10.85 -12.62
C THR A 78 -19.35 -12.17 -11.85
N TYR A 79 -20.59 -12.69 -11.75
CA TYR A 79 -20.83 -13.99 -11.11
C TYR A 79 -20.05 -15.13 -11.78
N ASN A 80 -19.89 -15.08 -13.10
CA ASN A 80 -19.15 -16.11 -13.85
C ASN A 80 -17.66 -16.12 -13.49
N GLU A 81 -17.05 -14.96 -13.24
CA GLU A 81 -15.66 -14.83 -12.80
C GLU A 81 -15.48 -15.37 -11.38
N ILE A 82 -16.43 -15.09 -10.48
CA ILE A 82 -16.39 -15.60 -9.09
C ILE A 82 -16.61 -17.12 -9.04
N SER A 83 -17.51 -17.65 -9.90
CA SER A 83 -17.86 -19.08 -9.90
C SER A 83 -16.79 -20.00 -10.49
N GLY A 84 -15.62 -19.46 -10.86
CA GLY A 84 -14.49 -20.24 -11.37
C GLY A 84 -14.66 -20.80 -12.78
N LYS A 85 -15.64 -20.30 -13.54
CA LYS A 85 -15.88 -20.69 -14.94
C LYS A 85 -14.92 -20.00 -15.92
N THR A 86 -14.15 -19.02 -15.46
CA THR A 86 -13.10 -18.35 -16.20
C THR A 86 -11.73 -18.97 -15.92
N ALA A 87 -10.77 -18.72 -16.82
CA ALA A 87 -9.40 -19.21 -16.67
C ALA A 87 -8.81 -18.83 -15.31
N LYS A 88 -8.17 -19.78 -14.63
CA LYS A 88 -7.47 -19.53 -13.37
C LYS A 88 -6.36 -18.51 -13.60
N GLY A 89 -6.30 -17.48 -12.77
CA GLY A 89 -5.21 -16.54 -12.76
C GLY A 89 -3.87 -17.17 -12.34
N GLU A 90 -2.82 -16.38 -12.37
CA GLU A 90 -1.49 -16.80 -11.95
C GLU A 90 -1.50 -17.28 -10.48
N SER A 91 -0.76 -18.34 -10.18
CA SER A 91 -0.70 -18.88 -8.82
C SER A 91 0.05 -17.94 -7.86
N SER A 92 -0.36 -17.94 -6.58
CA SER A 92 0.35 -17.18 -5.53
C SER A 92 1.83 -17.60 -5.39
N ALA A 93 2.17 -18.84 -5.70
CA ALA A 93 3.55 -19.34 -5.67
C ALA A 93 4.40 -18.69 -6.75
N SER A 94 3.88 -18.57 -7.97
CA SER A 94 4.54 -17.92 -9.10
C SER A 94 4.75 -16.41 -8.81
N ILE A 95 3.70 -15.73 -8.34
CA ILE A 95 3.78 -14.31 -7.96
C ILE A 95 4.82 -14.11 -6.86
N ARG A 96 4.82 -14.96 -5.83
CA ARG A 96 5.78 -14.88 -4.71
C ARG A 96 7.23 -15.06 -5.18
N ALA A 97 7.48 -16.00 -6.07
CA ALA A 97 8.83 -16.21 -6.63
C ALA A 97 9.35 -14.95 -7.33
N ARG A 98 8.51 -14.32 -8.15
CA ARG A 98 8.80 -13.07 -8.87
C ARG A 98 9.03 -11.89 -7.92
N VAL A 99 8.18 -11.73 -6.91
CA VAL A 99 8.31 -10.68 -5.88
C VAL A 99 9.60 -10.86 -5.07
N ASN A 100 9.94 -12.09 -4.68
CA ASN A 100 11.17 -12.36 -3.94
C ASN A 100 12.42 -12.11 -4.78
N ALA A 101 12.39 -12.39 -6.08
CA ALA A 101 13.49 -12.05 -6.99
C ALA A 101 13.67 -10.53 -7.10
N ALA A 102 12.58 -9.77 -7.27
CA ALA A 102 12.61 -8.31 -7.32
C ALA A 102 13.15 -7.69 -6.03
N ARG A 103 12.74 -8.19 -4.86
CA ARG A 103 13.23 -7.73 -3.56
C ARG A 103 14.74 -7.96 -3.40
N ARG A 104 15.22 -9.15 -3.71
CA ARG A 104 16.68 -9.44 -3.67
C ARG A 104 17.47 -8.48 -4.55
N PHE A 105 17.01 -8.23 -5.76
CA PHE A 105 17.65 -7.27 -6.66
C PHE A 105 17.68 -5.85 -6.09
N THR A 106 16.61 -5.42 -5.44
CA THR A 106 16.55 -4.09 -4.79
C THR A 106 17.50 -4.01 -3.60
N ASP A 107 17.55 -5.03 -2.75
CA ASP A 107 18.44 -5.08 -1.59
C ASP A 107 19.91 -5.05 -2.02
N GLU A 108 20.29 -5.80 -3.05
CA GLU A 108 21.65 -5.80 -3.62
C GLU A 108 22.04 -4.41 -4.16
N ARG A 109 21.13 -3.72 -4.85
CA ARG A 109 21.35 -2.34 -5.34
C ARG A 109 21.53 -1.33 -4.22
N LEU A 110 20.72 -1.42 -3.17
CA LEU A 110 20.82 -0.53 -2.00
C LEU A 110 22.14 -0.73 -1.26
N ILE A 111 22.55 -1.98 -1.05
CA ILE A 111 23.84 -2.33 -0.44
C ILE A 111 25.00 -1.80 -1.29
N ALA A 112 24.95 -2.01 -2.60
CA ALA A 112 26.00 -1.54 -3.53
C ALA A 112 26.08 0.00 -3.57
N LYS A 113 24.95 0.72 -3.49
CA LYS A 113 24.90 2.18 -3.41
C LYS A 113 25.46 2.69 -2.08
N SER A 114 25.11 2.04 -0.96
CA SER A 114 25.61 2.39 0.37
C SER A 114 27.14 2.24 0.45
N ARG A 115 27.68 1.13 -0.06
CA ARG A 115 29.15 0.87 -0.12
C ARG A 115 29.88 1.93 -0.94
N ARG A 116 29.33 2.36 -2.08
CA ARG A 116 29.94 3.42 -2.91
C ARG A 116 29.96 4.76 -2.19
N ASN A 117 28.89 5.15 -1.49
CA ASN A 117 28.82 6.38 -0.74
C ASN A 117 29.85 6.41 0.42
N ILE A 118 30.03 5.28 1.13
CA ILE A 118 31.05 5.14 2.17
C ILE A 118 32.46 5.27 1.56
N ALA A 119 32.73 4.59 0.45
CA ALA A 119 34.03 4.69 -0.21
C ALA A 119 34.36 6.13 -0.65
N GLN A 120 33.39 6.91 -1.12
CA GLN A 120 33.58 8.31 -1.48
C GLN A 120 33.91 9.21 -0.28
N LEU A 121 33.37 8.91 0.91
CA LEU A 121 33.66 9.65 2.13
C LEU A 121 35.11 9.44 2.62
N PHE A 122 35.70 8.29 2.34
CA PHE A 122 37.10 8.00 2.71
C PHE A 122 38.13 8.46 1.67
N VAL A 123 37.75 8.83 0.47
CA VAL A 123 38.67 9.35 -0.58
C VAL A 123 38.78 10.87 -0.54
N ALA A 124 37.91 11.56 0.16
CA ALA A 124 37.87 13.03 0.27
C ALA A 124 38.57 13.58 1.54
N GLY A 125 39.33 12.76 2.28
CA GLY A 125 40.21 13.08 3.41
C GLY A 125 41.69 12.87 2.99
#